data_0b0446cdab3d372dca73c882984d3aec
#
_entry.id   0b0446cdab3d372dca73c882984d3aec
#
_cell.length_a   1.000
_cell.length_b   1.000
_cell.length_c   1.000
_cell.angle_alpha   90.00
_cell.angle_beta   90.00
_cell.angle_gamma   90.00
#
_symmetry.space_group_name_H-M   'P 1'
#
loop_
_entity.id
_entity.type
_entity.pdbx_description
1 polymer ?
#
loop_
_entity_poly.entity_id
_entity_poly.type
_entity_poly.pdbx_seq_one_letter_code
_entity_poly.pdbx_strand_id
1 'polypeptide(L)'
;LVLDAITRQMVSDVPIGTFLSGGLDSSLISAVCAEKMEQAGRQLMTFSVGYPENDKYFRAGKFQPTSDSDFIGLMEEFLHSDHHLTELPPETLVSSLEEATVARDLPGMADVDFSLLAFCREIRKYVKVALSGECADEIFGGYPWYRDPEVRDRVGFPWAQNTIDRCNLLHPDLRAKLDGEAYVMEAYLKTCRESDILPGCSSRERRMKEMVNLNFRWFMQTLLDRKDRMSMFSGLEVRVPFCDYRIAEYLYGVPWEYKD
;
A
#
# COMPACT_ATOMS: atom_id res chain seq x y z
N LEU A 1 0.24 19.84 -6.12
CA LEU A 1 -0.07 19.19 -4.84
C LEU A 1 0.90 18.03 -4.59
N VAL A 2 1.06 17.05 -5.49
CA VAL A 2 1.91 15.87 -5.28
C VAL A 2 3.37 16.27 -5.01
N LEU A 3 3.97 17.14 -5.84
CA LEU A 3 5.33 17.66 -5.62
C LEU A 3 5.48 18.35 -4.27
N ASP A 4 4.49 19.15 -3.86
CA ASP A 4 4.50 19.82 -2.56
C ASP A 4 4.40 18.82 -1.40
N ALA A 5 3.53 17.82 -1.52
CA ALA A 5 3.39 16.77 -0.51
C ALA A 5 4.69 15.98 -0.33
N ILE A 6 5.35 15.56 -1.42
CA ILE A 6 6.63 14.85 -1.36
C ILE A 6 7.70 15.76 -0.73
N THR A 7 7.84 16.99 -1.21
CA THR A 7 8.88 17.91 -0.74
C THR A 7 8.74 18.24 0.75
N ARG A 8 7.51 18.43 1.25
CA ARG A 8 7.25 18.65 2.68
C ARG A 8 7.66 17.46 3.54
N GLN A 9 7.47 16.25 3.02
CA GLN A 9 7.82 15.03 3.77
C GLN A 9 9.31 14.67 3.68
N MET A 10 10.09 15.37 2.86
CA MET A 10 11.56 15.25 2.86
C MET A 10 12.26 16.01 3.99
N VAL A 11 11.55 16.87 4.73
CA VAL A 11 12.15 17.62 5.86
C VAL A 11 12.58 16.66 6.96
N SER A 12 13.89 16.57 7.21
CA SER A 12 14.47 15.62 8.15
C SER A 12 15.85 16.07 8.65
N ASP A 13 16.10 15.86 9.95
CA ASP A 13 17.41 16.08 10.58
C ASP A 13 18.32 14.85 10.48
N VAL A 14 17.82 13.75 9.89
CA VAL A 14 18.51 12.47 9.75
C VAL A 14 18.51 12.03 8.28
N PRO A 15 19.39 11.09 7.87
CA PRO A 15 19.38 10.55 6.53
C PRO A 15 18.01 9.97 6.16
N ILE A 16 17.57 10.27 4.94
CA ILE A 16 16.31 9.79 4.36
C ILE A 16 16.59 8.96 3.11
N GLY A 17 15.67 8.04 2.81
CA GLY A 17 15.67 7.26 1.59
C GLY A 17 14.26 7.03 1.06
N THR A 18 14.12 6.24 0.01
CA THR A 18 12.82 5.89 -0.56
C THR A 18 12.70 4.39 -0.80
N PHE A 19 11.47 3.86 -0.65
CA PHE A 19 11.13 2.53 -1.14
C PHE A 19 10.98 2.61 -2.65
N LEU A 20 11.62 1.70 -3.38
CA LEU A 20 11.59 1.63 -4.83
C LEU A 20 11.10 0.25 -5.27
N SER A 21 9.87 0.16 -5.75
CA SER A 21 9.29 -1.08 -6.26
C SER A 21 9.26 -1.18 -7.78
N GLY A 22 9.74 -0.14 -8.48
CA GLY A 22 9.61 -0.04 -9.93
C GLY A 22 8.21 0.38 -10.42
N GLY A 23 7.20 0.41 -9.54
CA GLY A 23 5.87 0.95 -9.85
C GLY A 23 5.89 2.47 -9.98
N LEU A 24 4.87 3.03 -10.64
CA LEU A 24 4.77 4.46 -10.97
C LEU A 24 4.91 5.34 -9.71
N ASP A 25 4.24 4.98 -8.62
CA ASP A 25 4.13 5.80 -7.42
C ASP A 25 5.47 5.91 -6.68
N SER A 26 6.14 4.77 -6.46
CA SER A 26 7.46 4.73 -5.84
C SER A 26 8.52 5.41 -6.71
N SER A 27 8.41 5.27 -8.03
CA SER A 27 9.30 5.90 -9.00
C SER A 27 9.15 7.42 -9.00
N LEU A 28 7.91 7.93 -8.95
CA LEU A 28 7.66 9.38 -8.88
C LEU A 28 8.21 9.98 -7.58
N ILE A 29 7.96 9.35 -6.43
CA ILE A 29 8.53 9.81 -5.15
C ILE A 29 10.05 9.83 -5.23
N SER A 30 10.66 8.75 -5.70
CA SER A 30 12.12 8.62 -5.78
C SER A 30 12.71 9.65 -6.75
N ALA A 31 12.06 9.93 -7.87
CA ALA A 31 12.52 10.93 -8.83
C ALA A 31 12.53 12.35 -8.23
N VAL A 32 11.46 12.73 -7.55
CA VAL A 32 11.38 14.04 -6.87
C VAL A 32 12.43 14.13 -5.76
N CYS A 33 12.60 13.06 -4.97
CA CYS A 33 13.60 13.03 -3.90
C CYS A 33 15.02 13.11 -4.47
N ALA A 34 15.33 12.36 -5.53
CA ALA A 34 16.64 12.37 -6.18
C ALA A 34 16.99 13.77 -6.70
N GLU A 35 16.10 14.42 -7.43
CA GLU A 35 16.28 15.78 -7.92
C GLU A 35 16.59 16.78 -6.79
N LYS A 36 15.81 16.72 -5.70
CA LYS A 36 16.01 17.62 -4.55
C LYS A 36 17.31 17.34 -3.79
N MET A 37 17.70 16.09 -3.68
CA MET A 37 18.96 15.71 -3.02
C MET A 37 20.17 16.10 -3.88
N GLU A 38 20.10 15.90 -5.18
CA GLU A 38 21.14 16.32 -6.12
C GLU A 38 21.37 17.84 -6.08
N GLN A 39 20.28 18.64 -6.07
CA GLN A 39 20.36 20.09 -5.89
C GLN A 39 21.05 20.49 -4.56
N ALA A 40 21.01 19.64 -3.56
CA ALA A 40 21.69 19.81 -2.27
C ALA A 40 23.07 19.14 -2.21
N GLY A 41 23.61 18.65 -3.34
CA GLY A 41 24.89 17.95 -3.42
C GLY A 41 24.91 16.59 -2.69
N ARG A 42 23.79 15.93 -2.58
CA ARG A 42 23.62 14.62 -1.93
C ARG A 42 23.05 13.59 -2.90
N GLN A 43 23.36 12.34 -2.68
CA GLN A 43 22.81 11.20 -3.43
C GLN A 43 21.62 10.59 -2.64
N LEU A 44 20.58 10.18 -3.36
CA LEU A 44 19.43 9.48 -2.77
C LEU A 44 19.78 8.01 -2.54
N MET A 45 19.43 7.48 -1.35
CA MET A 45 19.40 6.03 -1.11
C MET A 45 18.02 5.49 -1.47
N THR A 46 17.96 4.42 -2.24
CA THR A 46 16.74 3.73 -2.62
C THR A 46 16.79 2.27 -2.17
N PHE A 47 15.65 1.72 -1.78
CA PHE A 47 15.57 0.39 -1.17
C PHE A 47 14.50 -0.45 -1.87
N SER A 48 14.90 -1.67 -2.26
CA SER A 48 13.99 -2.68 -2.83
C SER A 48 14.11 -4.00 -2.08
N VAL A 49 13.06 -4.77 -2.10
CA VAL A 49 13.02 -6.13 -1.57
C VAL A 49 12.90 -7.14 -2.71
N GLY A 50 13.68 -8.19 -2.62
CA GLY A 50 13.61 -9.34 -3.51
C GLY A 50 13.46 -10.64 -2.73
N TYR A 51 13.10 -11.69 -3.43
CA TYR A 51 13.01 -13.03 -2.88
C TYR A 51 13.86 -13.98 -3.74
N PRO A 52 14.69 -14.82 -3.15
CA PRO A 52 15.50 -15.77 -3.90
C PRO A 52 14.66 -16.60 -4.86
N GLU A 53 15.17 -16.79 -6.08
CA GLU A 53 14.51 -17.56 -7.15
C GLU A 53 13.12 -17.00 -7.58
N ASN A 54 12.79 -15.76 -7.28
CA ASN A 54 11.49 -15.17 -7.67
C ASN A 54 11.23 -15.27 -9.16
N ASP A 55 12.23 -15.02 -9.99
CA ASP A 55 12.11 -15.11 -11.47
C ASP A 55 11.68 -16.51 -11.95
N LYS A 56 12.05 -17.54 -11.21
CA LYS A 56 11.71 -18.93 -11.50
C LYS A 56 10.26 -19.28 -11.18
N TYR A 57 9.73 -18.66 -10.12
CA TYR A 57 8.39 -18.97 -9.61
C TYR A 57 7.35 -17.90 -9.94
N PHE A 58 7.78 -16.72 -10.35
CA PHE A 58 6.86 -15.65 -10.74
C PHE A 58 5.87 -16.12 -11.80
N ARG A 59 4.63 -15.78 -11.60
CA ARG A 59 3.54 -15.98 -12.57
C ARG A 59 2.79 -14.67 -12.68
N ALA A 60 2.76 -14.13 -13.89
CA ALA A 60 2.00 -12.92 -14.19
C ALA A 60 0.51 -13.09 -13.82
N GLY A 61 -0.01 -12.16 -13.10
CA GLY A 61 -1.41 -12.10 -12.66
C GLY A 61 -2.08 -10.79 -13.03
N LYS A 62 -3.37 -10.65 -12.71
CA LYS A 62 -4.09 -9.37 -12.92
C LYS A 62 -3.53 -8.23 -12.07
N PHE A 63 -2.99 -8.53 -10.88
CA PHE A 63 -2.40 -7.54 -9.97
C PHE A 63 -0.96 -7.17 -10.32
N GLN A 64 -0.18 -8.13 -10.77
CA GLN A 64 1.22 -7.96 -11.08
C GLN A 64 1.50 -8.64 -12.44
N PRO A 65 1.30 -7.91 -13.55
CA PRO A 65 1.46 -8.45 -14.89
C PRO A 65 2.92 -8.65 -15.31
N THR A 66 3.86 -7.94 -14.66
CA THR A 66 5.31 -7.97 -14.95
C THR A 66 6.10 -8.12 -13.65
N SER A 67 7.35 -8.58 -13.77
CA SER A 67 8.30 -8.56 -12.65
C SER A 67 8.71 -7.11 -12.35
N ASP A 68 8.85 -6.77 -11.07
CA ASP A 68 9.28 -5.45 -10.63
C ASP A 68 10.78 -5.21 -10.91
N SER A 69 11.58 -6.27 -11.00
CA SER A 69 13.03 -6.22 -11.12
C SER A 69 13.53 -5.39 -12.30
N ASP A 70 12.89 -5.52 -13.48
CA ASP A 70 13.27 -4.79 -14.69
C ASP A 70 13.08 -3.29 -14.53
N PHE A 71 11.98 -2.88 -13.92
CA PHE A 71 11.67 -1.46 -13.68
C PHE A 71 12.51 -0.87 -12.55
N ILE A 72 12.87 -1.65 -11.54
CA ILE A 72 13.80 -1.22 -10.48
C ILE A 72 15.16 -0.88 -11.10
N GLY A 73 15.71 -1.74 -11.95
CA GLY A 73 16.99 -1.49 -12.62
C GLY A 73 16.97 -0.24 -13.51
N LEU A 74 15.89 -0.04 -14.28
CA LEU A 74 15.71 1.17 -15.08
C LEU A 74 15.67 2.44 -14.21
N MET A 75 14.99 2.39 -13.08
CA MET A 75 14.89 3.53 -12.17
C MET A 75 16.21 3.79 -11.43
N GLU A 76 16.95 2.76 -11.03
CA GLU A 76 18.26 2.88 -10.41
C GLU A 76 19.22 3.66 -11.35
N GLU A 77 19.28 3.25 -12.63
CA GLU A 77 20.10 3.91 -13.65
C GLU A 77 19.65 5.36 -13.87
N PHE A 78 18.34 5.59 -14.00
CA PHE A 78 17.79 6.94 -14.25
C PHE A 78 18.02 7.89 -13.08
N LEU A 79 17.88 7.42 -11.84
CA LEU A 79 18.00 8.24 -10.63
C LEU A 79 19.44 8.46 -10.19
N HIS A 80 20.40 7.68 -10.69
CA HIS A 80 21.77 7.62 -10.18
C HIS A 80 21.79 7.45 -8.64
N SER A 81 20.86 6.66 -8.09
CA SER A 81 20.69 6.46 -6.66
C SER A 81 21.71 5.46 -6.11
N ASP A 82 21.98 5.55 -4.80
CA ASP A 82 22.66 4.51 -4.05
C ASP A 82 21.61 3.43 -3.68
N HIS A 83 21.49 2.42 -4.57
CA HIS A 83 20.44 1.41 -4.48
C HIS A 83 20.82 0.21 -3.65
N HIS A 84 19.94 -0.17 -2.74
CA HIS A 84 20.09 -1.33 -1.86
C HIS A 84 18.98 -2.35 -2.11
N LEU A 85 19.32 -3.47 -2.74
CA LEU A 85 18.41 -4.61 -2.86
C LEU A 85 18.60 -5.54 -1.65
N THR A 86 17.52 -5.81 -0.93
CA THR A 86 17.46 -6.77 0.17
C THR A 86 16.80 -8.06 -0.31
N GLU A 87 17.53 -9.15 -0.36
CA GLU A 87 16.96 -10.48 -0.59
C GLU A 87 16.54 -11.12 0.73
N LEU A 88 15.27 -11.51 0.81
CA LEU A 88 14.70 -12.16 2.00
C LEU A 88 14.47 -13.66 1.73
N PRO A 89 15.36 -14.54 2.25
CA PRO A 89 15.17 -15.98 2.11
C PRO A 89 13.99 -16.47 2.97
N PRO A 90 13.33 -17.58 2.59
CA PRO A 90 12.17 -18.13 3.29
C PRO A 90 12.38 -18.33 4.79
N GLU A 91 13.59 -18.73 5.20
CA GLU A 91 13.94 -18.96 6.60
C GLU A 91 13.85 -17.67 7.43
N THR A 92 14.28 -16.55 6.87
CA THR A 92 14.17 -15.22 7.50
C THR A 92 12.70 -14.84 7.65
N LEU A 93 11.89 -15.12 6.64
CA LEU A 93 10.46 -14.84 6.67
C LEU A 93 9.76 -15.62 7.79
N VAL A 94 9.98 -16.93 7.85
CA VAL A 94 9.37 -17.79 8.88
C VAL A 94 9.82 -17.38 10.28
N SER A 95 11.11 -17.10 10.48
CA SER A 95 11.63 -16.68 11.79
C SER A 95 11.11 -15.32 12.27
N SER A 96 10.65 -14.47 11.37
CA SER A 96 10.09 -13.14 11.70
C SER A 96 8.59 -13.16 12.04
N LEU A 97 7.90 -14.30 11.90
CA LEU A 97 6.44 -14.38 12.04
C LEU A 97 5.94 -14.02 13.44
N GLU A 98 6.59 -14.55 14.49
CA GLU A 98 6.23 -14.25 15.87
C GLU A 98 6.42 -12.76 16.19
N GLU A 99 7.58 -12.21 15.83
CA GLU A 99 7.86 -10.79 16.05
C GLU A 99 6.92 -9.86 15.28
N ALA A 100 6.54 -10.20 14.04
CA ALA A 100 5.57 -9.44 13.27
C ALA A 100 4.19 -9.44 13.96
N THR A 101 3.79 -10.56 14.56
CA THR A 101 2.57 -10.66 15.37
C THR A 101 2.65 -9.77 16.61
N VAL A 102 3.79 -9.77 17.31
CA VAL A 102 4.02 -8.88 18.45
C VAL A 102 4.03 -7.41 18.03
N ALA A 103 4.71 -7.07 16.94
CA ALA A 103 4.75 -5.71 16.42
C ALA A 103 3.36 -5.18 16.04
N ARG A 104 2.48 -6.05 15.60
CA ARG A 104 1.10 -5.70 15.24
C ARG A 104 0.12 -5.71 16.41
N ASP A 105 0.49 -6.26 17.57
CA ASP A 105 -0.39 -6.55 18.71
C ASP A 105 -1.46 -7.63 18.45
N LEU A 106 -1.64 -8.06 17.22
CA LEU A 106 -2.63 -9.04 16.78
C LEU A 106 -2.11 -9.82 15.56
N PRO A 107 -2.57 -11.04 15.33
CA PRO A 107 -2.33 -11.73 14.07
C PRO A 107 -2.85 -10.90 12.89
N GLY A 108 -1.99 -10.67 11.90
CA GLY A 108 -2.28 -9.88 10.70
C GLY A 108 -2.16 -10.70 9.41
N MET A 109 -1.69 -10.05 8.36
CA MET A 109 -1.38 -10.69 7.08
C MET A 109 0.05 -11.27 7.15
N ALA A 110 0.17 -12.48 7.66
CA ALA A 110 1.45 -13.09 8.03
C ALA A 110 2.54 -12.94 6.95
N ASP A 111 2.24 -13.33 5.72
CA ASP A 111 3.16 -13.28 4.56
C ASP A 111 3.66 -11.86 4.23
N VAL A 112 2.84 -10.85 4.45
CA VAL A 112 3.16 -9.46 4.13
C VAL A 112 3.77 -8.73 5.34
N ASP A 113 3.27 -9.00 6.54
CA ASP A 113 3.71 -8.31 7.77
C ASP A 113 5.16 -8.69 8.10
N PHE A 114 5.52 -9.97 8.08
CA PHE A 114 6.88 -10.39 8.43
C PHE A 114 7.92 -9.98 7.36
N SER A 115 7.56 -10.04 6.07
CA SER A 115 8.45 -9.57 5.02
C SER A 115 8.71 -8.07 5.13
N LEU A 116 7.68 -7.27 5.40
CA LEU A 116 7.82 -5.84 5.63
C LEU A 116 8.67 -5.53 6.87
N LEU A 117 8.47 -6.27 7.96
CA LEU A 117 9.28 -6.12 9.19
C LEU A 117 10.77 -6.40 8.91
N ALA A 118 11.07 -7.52 8.25
CA ALA A 118 12.42 -7.88 7.89
C ALA A 118 13.08 -6.83 6.98
N PHE A 119 12.34 -6.37 5.98
CA PHE A 119 12.81 -5.32 5.06
C PHE A 119 13.05 -3.98 5.78
N CYS A 120 12.15 -3.54 6.64
CA CYS A 120 12.33 -2.31 7.42
C CYS A 120 13.57 -2.37 8.33
N ARG A 121 13.91 -3.54 8.87
CA ARG A 121 15.12 -3.73 9.66
C ARG A 121 16.39 -3.55 8.83
N GLU A 122 16.39 -4.02 7.60
CA GLU A 122 17.52 -3.80 6.70
C GLU A 122 17.67 -2.32 6.36
N ILE A 123 16.60 -1.65 5.96
CA ILE A 123 16.60 -0.20 5.65
C ILE A 123 17.08 0.64 6.84
N ARG A 124 16.66 0.26 8.05
CA ARG A 124 17.02 0.97 9.29
C ARG A 124 18.53 1.04 9.55
N LYS A 125 19.31 0.15 8.97
CA LYS A 125 20.79 0.18 9.07
C LYS A 125 21.39 1.37 8.34
N TYR A 126 20.73 1.91 7.35
CA TYR A 126 21.18 3.00 6.46
C TYR A 126 20.52 4.33 6.77
N VAL A 127 19.20 4.33 6.90
CA VAL A 127 18.38 5.55 7.11
C VAL A 127 17.44 5.38 8.32
N LYS A 128 16.95 6.51 8.83
CA LYS A 128 15.93 6.52 9.90
C LYS A 128 14.55 6.93 9.42
N VAL A 129 14.49 7.54 8.24
CA VAL A 129 13.27 7.98 7.58
C VAL A 129 13.26 7.45 6.16
N ALA A 130 12.14 6.96 5.69
CA ALA A 130 11.96 6.56 4.30
C ALA A 130 10.59 7.01 3.77
N LEU A 131 10.51 7.36 2.48
CA LEU A 131 9.24 7.69 1.82
C LEU A 131 8.76 6.47 1.02
N SER A 132 7.44 6.25 1.05
CA SER A 132 6.77 5.12 0.40
C SER A 132 5.61 5.58 -0.49
N GLY A 133 5.36 4.86 -1.60
CA GLY A 133 4.28 5.12 -2.56
C GLY A 133 2.89 4.71 -2.11
N GLU A 134 2.71 4.20 -0.90
CA GLU A 134 1.38 3.79 -0.41
C GLU A 134 0.37 4.93 -0.42
N CYS A 135 -0.89 4.60 -0.47
CA CYS A 135 -2.06 5.44 -0.64
C CYS A 135 -2.33 5.91 -2.07
N ALA A 136 -1.41 5.78 -3.01
CA ALA A 136 -1.64 6.20 -4.39
C ALA A 136 -2.78 5.42 -5.05
N ASP A 137 -2.74 4.09 -4.99
CA ASP A 137 -3.77 3.24 -5.59
C ASP A 137 -5.17 3.50 -5.02
N GLU A 138 -5.27 3.79 -3.73
CA GLU A 138 -6.53 4.12 -3.06
C GLU A 138 -7.11 5.44 -3.55
N ILE A 139 -6.25 6.43 -3.78
CA ILE A 139 -6.63 7.80 -4.13
C ILE A 139 -6.88 7.95 -5.63
N PHE A 140 -5.99 7.38 -6.46
CA PHE A 140 -6.06 7.47 -7.91
C PHE A 140 -6.86 6.33 -8.55
N GLY A 141 -7.17 5.27 -7.81
CA GLY A 141 -7.91 4.13 -8.33
C GLY A 141 -7.05 3.15 -9.12
N GLY A 142 -5.83 2.88 -8.66
CA GLY A 142 -4.88 2.00 -9.32
C GLY A 142 -5.26 0.52 -9.31
N TYR A 143 -6.01 0.07 -8.33
CA TYR A 143 -6.35 -1.33 -8.16
C TYR A 143 -7.24 -1.91 -9.27
N PRO A 144 -7.03 -3.18 -9.68
CA PRO A 144 -7.81 -3.84 -10.73
C PRO A 144 -9.31 -3.85 -10.48
N TRP A 145 -9.77 -3.91 -9.22
CA TRP A 145 -11.19 -3.92 -8.91
C TRP A 145 -11.95 -2.63 -9.26
N TYR A 146 -11.26 -1.53 -9.51
CA TYR A 146 -11.91 -0.33 -10.04
C TYR A 146 -12.32 -0.50 -11.51
N ARG A 147 -11.56 -1.31 -12.26
CA ARG A 147 -11.72 -1.52 -13.71
C ARG A 147 -12.51 -2.78 -14.06
N ASP A 148 -12.43 -3.83 -13.23
CA ASP A 148 -13.14 -5.09 -13.44
C ASP A 148 -14.63 -4.95 -13.06
N PRO A 149 -15.57 -4.92 -14.03
CA PRO A 149 -16.99 -4.75 -13.74
C PRO A 149 -17.59 -5.85 -12.86
N GLU A 150 -17.07 -7.08 -12.96
CA GLU A 150 -17.56 -8.22 -12.17
C GLU A 150 -17.27 -8.05 -10.68
N VAL A 151 -16.19 -7.35 -10.35
CA VAL A 151 -15.82 -7.06 -8.96
C VAL A 151 -16.37 -5.70 -8.53
N ARG A 152 -16.21 -4.69 -9.38
CA ARG A 152 -16.65 -3.31 -9.12
C ARG A 152 -18.13 -3.21 -8.76
N ASP A 153 -18.97 -3.87 -9.55
CA ASP A 153 -20.43 -3.75 -9.45
C ASP A 153 -21.05 -4.79 -8.49
N ARG A 154 -20.23 -5.67 -7.92
CA ARG A 154 -20.63 -6.65 -6.93
C ARG A 154 -20.89 -6.00 -5.56
N VAL A 155 -21.87 -6.52 -4.82
CA VAL A 155 -22.12 -6.13 -3.44
C VAL A 155 -21.05 -6.73 -2.52
N GLY A 156 -20.53 -5.93 -1.60
CA GLY A 156 -19.48 -6.32 -0.66
C GLY A 156 -18.15 -5.60 -0.90
N PHE A 157 -17.21 -5.81 0.01
CA PHE A 157 -15.86 -5.25 -0.12
C PHE A 157 -15.12 -5.92 -1.29
N PRO A 158 -14.59 -5.16 -2.27
CA PRO A 158 -13.96 -5.74 -3.47
C PRO A 158 -12.81 -6.71 -3.19
N TRP A 159 -12.04 -6.45 -2.15
CA TRP A 159 -10.89 -7.25 -1.73
C TRP A 159 -11.21 -8.39 -0.76
N ALA A 160 -12.46 -8.53 -0.32
CA ALA A 160 -12.87 -9.51 0.70
C ALA A 160 -14.18 -10.22 0.32
N GLN A 161 -14.18 -10.89 -0.83
CA GLN A 161 -15.37 -11.60 -1.36
C GLN A 161 -15.58 -12.99 -0.74
N ASN A 162 -14.67 -13.46 0.11
CA ASN A 162 -14.69 -14.80 0.70
C ASN A 162 -14.99 -14.79 2.21
N THR A 163 -15.87 -13.90 2.67
CA THR A 163 -16.23 -13.77 4.10
C THR A 163 -16.78 -15.07 4.68
N ILE A 164 -17.60 -15.81 3.92
CA ILE A 164 -18.15 -17.11 4.32
C ILE A 164 -17.05 -18.11 4.63
N ASP A 165 -16.06 -18.22 3.76
CA ASP A 165 -14.94 -19.15 3.94
C ASP A 165 -14.13 -18.81 5.19
N ARG A 166 -13.91 -17.51 5.44
CA ARG A 166 -13.25 -17.05 6.67
C ARG A 166 -14.05 -17.38 7.92
N CYS A 167 -15.37 -17.20 7.88
CA CYS A 167 -16.25 -17.56 8.99
C CYS A 167 -16.25 -19.08 9.24
N ASN A 168 -16.05 -19.91 8.21
CA ASN A 168 -15.96 -21.36 8.35
C ASN A 168 -14.70 -21.83 9.09
N LEU A 169 -13.68 -20.98 9.22
CA LEU A 169 -12.48 -21.28 10.03
C LEU A 169 -12.72 -21.12 11.54
N LEU A 170 -13.78 -20.44 11.94
CA LEU A 170 -14.12 -20.26 13.35
C LEU A 170 -14.62 -21.56 13.98
N HIS A 171 -14.29 -21.77 15.26
CA HIS A 171 -14.89 -22.84 16.03
C HIS A 171 -16.43 -22.74 15.98
N PRO A 172 -17.17 -23.86 15.87
CA PRO A 172 -18.63 -23.84 15.73
C PRO A 172 -19.36 -23.02 16.79
N ASP A 173 -18.96 -23.12 18.07
CA ASP A 173 -19.56 -22.36 19.15
C ASP A 173 -19.33 -20.84 19.03
N LEU A 174 -18.18 -20.44 18.50
CA LEU A 174 -17.87 -19.04 18.26
C LEU A 174 -18.66 -18.53 17.05
N ARG A 175 -18.71 -19.30 15.98
CA ARG A 175 -19.48 -18.98 14.78
C ARG A 175 -20.98 -18.83 15.11
N ALA A 176 -21.53 -19.67 15.98
CA ALA A 176 -22.93 -19.58 16.40
C ALA A 176 -23.24 -18.29 17.20
N LYS A 177 -22.23 -17.69 17.82
CA LYS A 177 -22.36 -16.43 18.58
C LYS A 177 -22.05 -15.18 17.76
N LEU A 178 -21.30 -15.32 16.67
CA LEU A 178 -20.84 -14.22 15.83
C LEU A 178 -21.45 -14.38 14.44
N ASP A 179 -22.35 -13.50 14.07
CA ASP A 179 -22.82 -13.39 12.69
C ASP A 179 -21.80 -12.54 11.88
N GLY A 180 -20.68 -13.17 11.51
CA GLY A 180 -19.59 -12.48 10.81
C GLY A 180 -19.99 -11.98 9.42
N GLU A 181 -20.90 -12.69 8.75
CA GLU A 181 -21.40 -12.29 7.44
C GLU A 181 -22.27 -11.04 7.53
N ALA A 182 -23.22 -11.02 8.49
CA ALA A 182 -24.05 -9.85 8.73
C ALA A 182 -23.22 -8.66 9.18
N TYR A 183 -22.23 -8.85 10.05
CA TYR A 183 -21.32 -7.79 10.49
C TYR A 183 -20.57 -7.12 9.32
N VAL A 184 -19.97 -7.94 8.44
CA VAL A 184 -19.23 -7.43 7.27
C VAL A 184 -20.18 -6.73 6.30
N MET A 185 -21.36 -7.29 6.06
CA MET A 185 -22.37 -6.69 5.18
C MET A 185 -22.89 -5.36 5.73
N GLU A 186 -23.16 -5.28 7.03
CA GLU A 186 -23.60 -4.04 7.68
C GLU A 186 -22.53 -2.95 7.58
N ALA A 187 -21.27 -3.28 7.85
CA ALA A 187 -20.13 -2.37 7.72
C ALA A 187 -20.01 -1.83 6.28
N TYR A 188 -20.11 -2.71 5.29
CA TYR A 188 -20.12 -2.33 3.88
C TYR A 188 -21.28 -1.37 3.53
N LEU A 189 -22.51 -1.76 3.85
CA LEU A 189 -23.70 -0.96 3.54
C LEU A 189 -23.70 0.40 4.26
N LYS A 190 -23.22 0.43 5.51
CA LYS A 190 -23.06 1.67 6.27
C LYS A 190 -22.07 2.59 5.56
N THR A 191 -20.92 2.08 5.16
CA THR A 191 -19.89 2.87 4.48
C THR A 191 -20.39 3.43 3.15
N CYS A 192 -21.11 2.63 2.35
CA CYS A 192 -21.71 3.11 1.10
C CYS A 192 -22.76 4.23 1.35
N ARG A 193 -23.60 4.08 2.38
CA ARG A 193 -24.59 5.12 2.73
C ARG A 193 -23.96 6.44 3.22
N GLU A 194 -22.81 6.34 3.85
CA GLU A 194 -22.05 7.50 4.34
C GLU A 194 -21.14 8.13 3.29
N SER A 195 -21.16 7.63 2.05
CA SER A 195 -20.40 8.23 0.96
C SER A 195 -21.01 9.57 0.56
N ASP A 196 -20.16 10.58 0.41
CA ASP A 196 -20.58 11.92 -0.01
C ASP A 196 -20.81 11.95 -1.53
N ILE A 197 -22.06 11.82 -1.94
CA ILE A 197 -22.49 11.72 -3.33
C ILE A 197 -23.29 12.93 -3.72
N LEU A 198 -22.76 13.69 -4.67
CA LEU A 198 -23.43 14.88 -5.19
C LEU A 198 -24.73 14.53 -5.92
N PRO A 199 -25.77 15.36 -5.79
CA PRO A 199 -27.00 15.22 -6.59
C PRO A 199 -26.70 15.24 -8.09
N GLY A 200 -27.33 14.34 -8.84
CA GLY A 200 -27.16 14.25 -10.30
C GLY A 200 -25.97 13.40 -10.77
N CYS A 201 -25.19 12.79 -9.88
CA CYS A 201 -24.17 11.83 -10.26
C CYS A 201 -24.76 10.63 -11.02
N SER A 202 -24.08 10.17 -12.07
CA SER A 202 -24.41 8.91 -12.75
C SER A 202 -24.25 7.71 -11.80
N SER A 203 -24.88 6.58 -12.15
CA SER A 203 -24.75 5.35 -11.35
C SER A 203 -23.28 4.90 -11.26
N ARG A 204 -22.50 5.04 -12.35
CA ARG A 204 -21.06 4.72 -12.37
C ARG A 204 -20.30 5.64 -11.43
N GLU A 205 -20.49 6.94 -11.50
CA GLU A 205 -19.81 7.91 -10.65
C GLU A 205 -20.16 7.70 -9.17
N ARG A 206 -21.41 7.42 -8.86
CA ARG A 206 -21.85 7.03 -7.52
C ARG A 206 -21.07 5.82 -7.03
N ARG A 207 -21.01 4.75 -7.83
CA ARG A 207 -20.29 3.52 -7.46
C ARG A 207 -18.82 3.77 -7.23
N MET A 208 -18.18 4.60 -8.06
CA MET A 208 -16.77 4.95 -7.87
C MET A 208 -16.51 5.72 -6.57
N LYS A 209 -17.37 6.64 -6.20
CA LYS A 209 -17.29 7.36 -4.92
C LYS A 209 -17.47 6.43 -3.71
N GLU A 210 -18.43 5.50 -3.79
CA GLU A 210 -18.59 4.45 -2.79
C GLU A 210 -17.32 3.60 -2.66
N MET A 211 -16.73 3.18 -3.78
CA MET A 211 -15.47 2.41 -3.82
C MET A 211 -14.31 3.16 -3.20
N VAL A 212 -14.13 4.44 -3.51
CA VAL A 212 -13.11 5.29 -2.89
C VAL A 212 -13.31 5.36 -1.37
N ASN A 213 -14.55 5.57 -0.92
CA ASN A 213 -14.85 5.64 0.51
C ASN A 213 -14.60 4.30 1.22
N LEU A 214 -14.95 3.16 0.59
CA LEU A 214 -14.63 1.83 1.08
C LEU A 214 -13.12 1.64 1.22
N ASN A 215 -12.35 2.02 0.19
CA ASN A 215 -10.88 1.94 0.23
C ASN A 215 -10.32 2.80 1.36
N PHE A 216 -10.72 4.06 1.48
CA PHE A 216 -10.20 4.98 2.52
C PHE A 216 -10.49 4.51 3.93
N ARG A 217 -11.69 4.04 4.20
CA ARG A 217 -12.12 3.68 5.56
C ARG A 217 -11.64 2.31 6.02
N TRP A 218 -11.29 1.42 5.09
CA TRP A 218 -11.00 0.02 5.44
C TRP A 218 -9.64 -0.44 4.91
N PHE A 219 -9.47 -0.45 3.59
CA PHE A 219 -8.28 -1.04 2.98
C PHE A 219 -7.03 -0.19 3.24
N MET A 220 -7.09 1.09 2.92
CA MET A 220 -5.99 2.03 3.16
C MET A 220 -5.57 2.08 4.62
N GLN A 221 -6.52 2.14 5.56
CA GLN A 221 -6.20 2.14 6.99
C GLN A 221 -5.48 0.86 7.42
N THR A 222 -5.88 -0.29 6.88
CA THR A 222 -5.21 -1.56 7.15
C THR A 222 -3.77 -1.57 6.63
N LEU A 223 -3.54 -1.02 5.43
CA LEU A 223 -2.19 -0.91 4.86
C LEU A 223 -1.32 0.07 5.64
N LEU A 224 -1.86 1.21 6.02
CA LEU A 224 -1.15 2.21 6.82
C LEU A 224 -0.79 1.69 8.21
N ASP A 225 -1.73 1.06 8.91
CA ASP A 225 -1.48 0.44 10.21
C ASP A 225 -0.37 -0.64 10.11
N ARG A 226 -0.42 -1.48 9.09
CA ARG A 226 0.63 -2.45 8.83
C ARG A 226 1.99 -1.78 8.60
N LYS A 227 2.03 -0.76 7.74
CA LYS A 227 3.28 -0.05 7.42
C LYS A 227 3.85 0.60 8.66
N ASP A 228 3.05 1.35 9.39
CA ASP A 228 3.46 2.05 10.60
C ASP A 228 4.00 1.07 11.65
N ARG A 229 3.24 0.03 11.98
CA ARG A 229 3.65 -0.92 13.03
C ARG A 229 4.92 -1.68 12.70
N MET A 230 5.06 -2.18 11.48
CA MET A 230 6.26 -2.92 11.08
C MET A 230 7.49 -2.01 11.02
N SER A 231 7.34 -0.82 10.47
CA SER A 231 8.45 0.13 10.35
C SER A 231 8.85 0.73 11.69
N MET A 232 7.89 1.17 12.51
CA MET A 232 8.16 1.75 13.82
C MET A 232 8.73 0.73 14.81
N PHE A 233 8.28 -0.52 14.77
CA PHE A 233 8.88 -1.60 15.55
C PHE A 233 10.36 -1.83 15.19
N SER A 234 10.72 -1.57 13.94
CA SER A 234 12.12 -1.60 13.46
C SER A 234 12.90 -0.31 13.76
N GLY A 235 12.23 0.74 14.26
CA GLY A 235 12.81 2.06 14.50
C GLY A 235 13.02 2.86 13.20
N LEU A 236 12.27 2.56 12.14
CA LEU A 236 12.24 3.27 10.86
C LEU A 236 10.93 4.06 10.75
N GLU A 237 11.02 5.37 10.59
CA GLU A 237 9.85 6.22 10.28
C GLU A 237 9.56 6.15 8.79
N VAL A 238 8.38 5.64 8.41
CA VAL A 238 7.95 5.65 7.01
C VAL A 238 6.90 6.73 6.78
N ARG A 239 7.13 7.56 5.77
CA ARG A 239 6.25 8.65 5.35
C ARG A 239 5.57 8.30 4.04
N VAL A 240 4.31 8.72 3.90
CA VAL A 240 3.44 8.38 2.76
C VAL A 240 2.87 9.64 2.10
N PRO A 241 3.61 10.28 1.19
CA PRO A 241 3.23 11.57 0.61
C PRO A 241 1.86 11.59 -0.07
N PHE A 242 1.43 10.46 -0.65
CA PHE A 242 0.11 10.36 -1.29
C PHE A 242 -1.05 10.39 -0.29
N CYS A 243 -0.79 10.17 1.01
CA CYS A 243 -1.79 10.31 2.07
C CYS A 243 -2.07 11.78 2.46
N ASP A 244 -1.56 12.75 1.73
CA ASP A 244 -1.89 14.16 1.94
C ASP A 244 -3.37 14.40 1.61
N TYR A 245 -4.14 14.83 2.62
CA TYR A 245 -5.58 15.03 2.50
C TYR A 245 -5.97 16.00 1.37
N ARG A 246 -5.10 16.95 1.01
CA ARG A 246 -5.33 17.92 -0.07
C ARG A 246 -5.37 17.24 -1.44
N ILE A 247 -4.56 16.17 -1.61
CA ILE A 247 -4.60 15.35 -2.83
C ILE A 247 -5.91 14.58 -2.88
N ALA A 248 -6.31 13.97 -1.75
CA ALA A 248 -7.55 13.21 -1.66
C ALA A 248 -8.78 14.09 -1.93
N GLU A 249 -8.87 15.28 -1.33
CA GLU A 249 -9.94 16.25 -1.55
C GLU A 249 -10.03 16.68 -3.03
N TYR A 250 -8.89 17.01 -3.62
CA TYR A 250 -8.85 17.40 -5.04
C TYR A 250 -9.36 16.27 -5.94
N LEU A 251 -8.82 15.06 -5.75
CA LEU A 251 -9.16 13.89 -6.58
C LEU A 251 -10.57 13.38 -6.36
N TYR A 252 -11.14 13.58 -5.17
CA TYR A 252 -12.54 13.20 -4.92
C TYR A 252 -13.51 14.02 -5.79
N GLY A 253 -13.15 15.25 -6.12
CA GLY A 253 -13.90 16.12 -7.03
C GLY A 253 -13.67 15.86 -8.52
N VAL A 254 -12.60 15.15 -8.90
CA VAL A 254 -12.26 14.86 -10.30
C VAL A 254 -13.17 13.76 -10.84
N PRO A 255 -13.86 13.94 -11.97
CA PRO A 255 -14.66 12.89 -12.60
C PRO A 255 -13.85 11.64 -12.87
N TRP A 256 -14.49 10.46 -12.68
CA TRP A 256 -13.78 9.19 -12.80
C TRP A 256 -13.18 8.95 -14.18
N GLU A 257 -13.80 9.45 -15.23
CA GLU A 257 -13.32 9.33 -16.62
C GLU A 257 -11.88 9.84 -16.85
N TYR A 258 -11.36 10.68 -15.95
CA TYR A 258 -9.98 11.15 -15.99
C TYR A 258 -9.00 10.28 -15.17
N LYS A 259 -9.50 9.26 -14.49
CA LYS A 259 -8.72 8.33 -13.67
C LYS A 259 -8.67 6.91 -14.24
N ASP A 260 -9.47 6.64 -15.29
CA ASP A 260 -9.65 5.31 -15.87
C ASP A 260 -8.72 5.07 -17.08
#